data_8562957a3bee5b4dea5c444d3312e425
#
_entry.id   8562957a3bee5b4dea5c444d3312e425
#
_cell.length_a   1.000
_cell.length_b   1.000
_cell.length_c   1.000
_cell.angle_alpha   90.00
_cell.angle_beta   90.00
_cell.angle_gamma   90.00
#
_symmetry.space_group_name_H-M   'P 1'
#
loop_
_entity.id
_entity.type
_entity.pdbx_description
1 polymer ?
#
loop_
_entity_poly.entity_id
_entity_poly.type
_entity_poly.pdbx_seq_one_letter_code
_entity_poly.pdbx_strand_id
1 'polypeptide(L)'
;MADSRDITGKNRKFTGTDGIKLPSGTTAQRGTTQGQLRFNTDTGLAEYYDGTQFKSIDAPPTISSVSPTEVDSNAGGNQTIVITGSGFASGATVTYVGNAGTDFDAASVTVDSSTQISAVSPKSSFLNAQEPYGVKVINTSGLTATLAGQISIDTDVAWTTS
;
A
#
# COMPACT_ATOMS: atom_id res chain seq x y z
N MET A 1 -30.02 -25.71 -18.08
CA MET A 1 -28.98 -26.70 -17.73
C MET A 1 -27.65 -26.08 -18.05
N ALA A 2 -26.82 -25.77 -17.07
CA ALA A 2 -25.46 -25.32 -17.31
C ALA A 2 -24.63 -26.52 -17.81
N ASP A 3 -24.12 -26.44 -19.02
CA ASP A 3 -23.20 -27.45 -19.59
C ASP A 3 -21.87 -27.37 -18.83
N SER A 4 -21.74 -28.20 -17.80
CA SER A 4 -20.47 -28.39 -17.08
C SER A 4 -19.54 -29.23 -17.96
N ARG A 5 -18.85 -28.58 -18.89
CA ARG A 5 -17.76 -29.24 -19.61
C ARG A 5 -16.57 -29.35 -18.68
N ASP A 6 -16.45 -30.52 -18.07
CA ASP A 6 -15.24 -30.90 -17.34
C ASP A 6 -14.05 -30.87 -18.32
N ILE A 7 -13.13 -29.92 -18.09
CA ILE A 7 -11.96 -29.74 -18.95
C ILE A 7 -10.85 -30.69 -18.45
N THR A 8 -11.08 -31.97 -18.62
CA THR A 8 -10.06 -33.00 -18.42
C THR A 8 -9.20 -33.10 -19.67
N GLY A 9 -8.01 -32.53 -19.66
CA GLY A 9 -7.06 -32.65 -20.78
C GLY A 9 -5.83 -31.77 -20.62
N LYS A 10 -4.72 -32.29 -21.10
CA LYS A 10 -3.38 -31.69 -21.06
C LYS A 10 -3.36 -30.27 -21.64
N ASN A 11 -2.81 -29.32 -20.89
CA ASN A 11 -2.34 -28.00 -21.33
C ASN A 11 -3.23 -27.27 -22.36
N ARG A 12 -4.38 -26.78 -21.92
CA ARG A 12 -5.21 -25.93 -22.81
C ARG A 12 -4.62 -24.52 -22.90
N LYS A 13 -4.34 -24.11 -24.14
CA LYS A 13 -3.91 -22.75 -24.47
C LYS A 13 -5.15 -21.91 -24.79
N PHE A 14 -5.38 -20.82 -24.03
CA PHE A 14 -6.36 -19.81 -24.37
C PHE A 14 -5.70 -18.78 -25.29
N THR A 15 -6.22 -18.62 -26.52
CA THR A 15 -5.60 -17.79 -27.57
C THR A 15 -6.44 -16.58 -27.97
N GLY A 16 -7.56 -16.34 -27.27
CA GLY A 16 -8.41 -15.16 -27.51
C GLY A 16 -7.80 -13.89 -26.90
N THR A 17 -8.16 -12.75 -27.46
CA THR A 17 -7.77 -11.42 -26.97
C THR A 17 -8.61 -10.97 -25.78
N ASP A 18 -9.78 -11.56 -25.54
CA ASP A 18 -10.75 -11.13 -24.54
C ASP A 18 -10.47 -11.69 -23.13
N GLY A 19 -9.42 -12.51 -22.99
CA GLY A 19 -9.02 -13.12 -21.72
C GLY A 19 -9.98 -14.23 -21.25
N ILE A 20 -9.88 -14.59 -19.97
CA ILE A 20 -10.73 -15.59 -19.32
C ILE A 20 -11.60 -14.88 -18.27
N LYS A 21 -12.92 -15.06 -18.37
CA LYS A 21 -13.83 -14.61 -17.31
C LYS A 21 -13.72 -15.56 -16.12
N LEU A 22 -13.23 -15.06 -14.98
CA LEU A 22 -13.18 -15.82 -13.74
C LEU A 22 -14.59 -15.99 -13.13
N PRO A 23 -14.85 -17.11 -12.45
CA PRO A 23 -16.02 -17.22 -11.58
C PRO A 23 -16.03 -16.05 -10.59
N SER A 24 -17.18 -15.38 -10.44
CA SER A 24 -17.31 -14.21 -9.58
C SER A 24 -18.33 -14.42 -8.48
N GLY A 25 -18.14 -13.76 -7.34
CA GLY A 25 -19.05 -13.80 -6.21
C GLY A 25 -18.51 -13.00 -5.02
N THR A 26 -19.35 -12.86 -4.00
CA THR A 26 -19.03 -12.13 -2.77
C THR A 26 -18.03 -12.89 -1.89
N THR A 27 -17.48 -12.23 -0.87
CA THR A 27 -16.64 -12.85 0.16
C THR A 27 -17.33 -14.02 0.84
N ALA A 28 -18.66 -13.90 1.11
CA ALA A 28 -19.44 -14.96 1.74
C ALA A 28 -19.62 -16.21 0.84
N GLN A 29 -19.42 -16.08 -0.47
CA GLN A 29 -19.54 -17.17 -1.45
C GLN A 29 -18.20 -17.86 -1.78
N ARG A 30 -17.19 -17.66 -0.93
CA ARG A 30 -15.89 -18.33 -1.05
C ARG A 30 -16.03 -19.82 -0.83
N GLY A 31 -15.40 -20.61 -1.73
CA GLY A 31 -15.26 -22.05 -1.56
C GLY A 31 -14.06 -22.40 -0.68
N THR A 32 -13.75 -23.69 -0.55
CA THR A 32 -12.63 -24.21 0.28
C THR A 32 -11.69 -25.11 -0.51
N THR A 33 -11.75 -25.07 -1.84
CA THR A 33 -10.88 -25.91 -2.68
C THR A 33 -9.55 -25.21 -2.91
N GLN A 34 -8.46 -25.82 -2.48
CA GLN A 34 -7.10 -25.29 -2.69
C GLN A 34 -6.82 -25.08 -4.20
N GLY A 35 -6.23 -23.95 -4.54
CA GLY A 35 -5.97 -23.56 -5.93
C GLY A 35 -7.16 -22.93 -6.64
N GLN A 36 -8.31 -22.80 -5.97
CA GLN A 36 -9.46 -22.10 -6.54
C GLN A 36 -9.10 -20.66 -6.86
N LEU A 37 -9.33 -20.24 -8.12
CA LEU A 37 -9.14 -18.87 -8.61
C LEU A 37 -10.49 -18.25 -8.94
N ARG A 38 -10.76 -17.04 -8.46
CA ARG A 38 -12.05 -16.35 -8.65
C ARG A 38 -11.89 -14.82 -8.61
N PHE A 39 -12.93 -14.09 -9.00
CA PHE A 39 -13.06 -12.66 -8.81
C PHE A 39 -14.01 -12.38 -7.63
N ASN A 40 -13.55 -11.63 -6.63
CA ASN A 40 -14.35 -11.22 -5.48
C ASN A 40 -15.02 -9.87 -5.77
N THR A 41 -16.36 -9.86 -5.79
CA THR A 41 -17.14 -8.67 -6.12
C THR A 41 -17.17 -7.63 -4.99
N ASP A 42 -16.92 -8.02 -3.73
CA ASP A 42 -16.90 -7.09 -2.59
C ASP A 42 -15.58 -6.29 -2.57
N THR A 43 -14.47 -6.92 -3.00
CA THR A 43 -13.14 -6.28 -3.01
C THR A 43 -12.75 -5.72 -4.37
N GLY A 44 -13.42 -6.18 -5.46
CA GLY A 44 -13.07 -5.83 -6.84
C GLY A 44 -11.75 -6.46 -7.32
N LEU A 45 -11.25 -7.50 -6.65
CA LEU A 45 -9.96 -8.13 -6.94
C LEU A 45 -10.12 -9.61 -7.33
N ALA A 46 -9.21 -10.09 -8.17
CA ALA A 46 -9.00 -11.53 -8.33
C ALA A 46 -8.35 -12.09 -7.07
N GLU A 47 -8.73 -13.30 -6.69
CA GLU A 47 -8.21 -13.97 -5.50
C GLU A 47 -8.05 -15.47 -5.74
N TYR A 48 -7.12 -16.09 -5.02
CA TYR A 48 -6.95 -17.54 -5.01
C TYR A 48 -6.93 -18.10 -3.60
N TYR A 49 -7.38 -19.34 -3.43
CA TYR A 49 -7.33 -20.04 -2.13
C TYR A 49 -6.04 -20.85 -2.02
N ASP A 50 -5.19 -20.55 -1.03
CA ASP A 50 -3.91 -21.21 -0.83
C ASP A 50 -4.01 -22.56 -0.06
N GLY A 51 -5.23 -22.94 0.36
CA GLY A 51 -5.51 -24.08 1.20
C GLY A 51 -5.82 -23.70 2.66
N THR A 52 -5.50 -22.46 3.05
CA THR A 52 -5.75 -21.93 4.40
C THR A 52 -6.64 -20.68 4.35
N GLN A 53 -6.39 -19.79 3.38
CA GLN A 53 -7.11 -18.52 3.22
C GLN A 53 -7.13 -18.06 1.76
N PHE A 54 -8.03 -17.14 1.44
CA PHE A 54 -8.02 -16.45 0.15
C PHE A 54 -6.97 -15.33 0.16
N LYS A 55 -6.13 -15.33 -0.86
CA LYS A 55 -5.12 -14.30 -1.14
C LYS A 55 -5.56 -13.49 -2.35
N SER A 56 -5.56 -12.18 -2.24
CA SER A 56 -5.81 -11.28 -3.38
C SER A 56 -4.61 -11.29 -4.34
N ILE A 57 -4.92 -11.28 -5.63
CA ILE A 57 -3.94 -11.01 -6.69
C ILE A 57 -4.01 -9.51 -6.96
N ASP A 58 -3.04 -8.79 -6.42
CA ASP A 58 -2.95 -7.34 -6.47
C ASP A 58 -1.59 -6.92 -7.05
N ALA A 59 -1.50 -5.70 -7.55
CA ALA A 59 -0.25 -5.10 -7.94
C ALA A 59 0.35 -4.34 -6.74
N PRO A 60 1.69 -4.31 -6.57
CA PRO A 60 2.30 -3.49 -5.55
C PRO A 60 1.93 -2.02 -5.75
N PRO A 61 1.74 -1.24 -4.67
CA PRO A 61 1.57 0.19 -4.78
C PRO A 61 2.83 0.83 -5.41
N THR A 62 2.71 2.06 -5.86
CA THR A 62 3.85 2.89 -6.26
C THR A 62 3.80 4.21 -5.53
N ILE A 63 4.96 4.81 -5.24
CA ILE A 63 5.07 6.16 -4.70
C ILE A 63 5.79 7.00 -5.73
N SER A 64 5.19 8.10 -6.15
CA SER A 64 5.77 9.05 -7.11
C SER A 64 6.36 10.29 -6.46
N SER A 65 5.74 10.76 -5.36
CA SER A 65 6.22 11.93 -4.62
C SER A 65 5.65 11.99 -3.21
N VAL A 66 6.29 12.81 -2.38
CA VAL A 66 5.80 13.17 -1.04
C VAL A 66 5.85 14.70 -0.87
N SER A 67 5.00 15.25 -0.02
CA SER A 67 4.97 16.68 0.27
C SER A 67 4.43 16.92 1.70
N PRO A 68 5.06 17.79 2.51
CA PRO A 68 6.32 18.47 2.25
C PRO A 68 7.52 17.53 2.26
N THR A 69 8.65 17.99 1.71
CA THR A 69 9.95 17.29 1.73
C THR A 69 10.88 17.77 2.83
N GLU A 70 10.38 18.62 3.71
CA GLU A 70 11.10 19.15 4.86
C GLU A 70 10.18 19.19 6.08
N VAL A 71 10.72 18.83 7.22
CA VAL A 71 10.01 18.85 8.51
C VAL A 71 10.83 19.61 9.53
N ASP A 72 10.26 20.68 10.10
CA ASP A 72 10.83 21.37 11.24
C ASP A 72 10.57 20.56 12.52
N SER A 73 11.57 19.77 12.95
CA SER A 73 11.43 18.86 14.09
C SER A 73 11.44 19.59 15.44
N ASN A 74 11.90 20.86 15.48
CA ASN A 74 11.88 21.71 16.69
C ASN A 74 10.54 22.40 16.89
N ALA A 75 9.75 22.57 15.84
CA ALA A 75 8.39 23.06 15.99
C ALA A 75 7.49 21.98 16.61
N GLY A 76 6.74 22.33 17.62
CA GLY A 76 5.75 21.42 18.22
C GLY A 76 4.63 21.01 17.27
N GLY A 77 3.81 20.08 17.70
CA GLY A 77 2.64 19.60 16.95
C GLY A 77 2.94 18.48 15.96
N ASN A 78 2.03 18.29 15.01
CA ASN A 78 2.09 17.23 14.04
C ASN A 78 2.47 17.74 12.65
N GLN A 79 3.08 16.87 11.86
CA GLN A 79 3.32 17.03 10.43
C GLN A 79 2.41 16.07 9.68
N THR A 80 1.70 16.59 8.67
CA THR A 80 1.04 15.77 7.67
C THR A 80 1.96 15.67 6.45
N ILE A 81 2.26 14.45 6.03
CA ILE A 81 2.95 14.16 4.77
C ILE A 81 1.91 13.59 3.81
N VAL A 82 1.73 14.26 2.68
CA VAL A 82 0.89 13.78 1.57
C VAL A 82 1.77 12.93 0.66
N ILE A 83 1.36 11.69 0.43
CA ILE A 83 2.05 10.71 -0.41
C ILE A 83 1.23 10.54 -1.68
N THR A 84 1.82 10.81 -2.83
CA THR A 84 1.19 10.62 -4.14
C THR A 84 1.76 9.40 -4.83
N GLY A 85 0.91 8.63 -5.50
CA GLY A 85 1.34 7.40 -6.16
C GLY A 85 0.20 6.66 -6.86
N SER A 86 0.19 5.35 -6.80
CA SER A 86 -0.91 4.53 -7.31
C SER A 86 -1.03 3.20 -6.56
N GLY A 87 -2.21 2.57 -6.66
CA GLY A 87 -2.46 1.26 -6.07
C GLY A 87 -2.55 1.27 -4.55
N PHE A 88 -2.84 2.40 -3.91
CA PHE A 88 -3.04 2.46 -2.47
C PHE A 88 -4.38 1.83 -2.08
N ALA A 89 -4.33 0.91 -1.12
CA ALA A 89 -5.51 0.19 -0.64
C ALA A 89 -5.98 0.75 0.72
N SER A 90 -7.28 0.73 0.95
CA SER A 90 -7.85 1.08 2.25
C SER A 90 -7.20 0.25 3.37
N GLY A 91 -6.81 0.89 4.47
CA GLY A 91 -6.09 0.26 5.57
C GLY A 91 -4.58 0.10 5.34
N ALA A 92 -4.02 0.71 4.28
CA ALA A 92 -2.57 0.79 4.12
C ALA A 92 -1.91 1.50 5.29
N THR A 93 -0.67 1.11 5.62
CA THR A 93 0.17 1.74 6.64
C THR A 93 1.35 2.46 6.00
N VAL A 94 1.91 3.42 6.73
CA VAL A 94 3.06 4.20 6.30
C VAL A 94 4.15 4.12 7.36
N THR A 95 5.36 3.79 6.92
CA THR A 95 6.58 3.80 7.75
C THR A 95 7.56 4.81 7.16
N TYR A 96 8.12 5.67 8.00
CA TYR A 96 9.23 6.54 7.64
C TYR A 96 10.54 5.79 7.88
N VAL A 97 11.33 5.64 6.82
CA VAL A 97 12.55 4.84 6.81
C VAL A 97 13.75 5.76 7.05
N GLY A 98 14.35 5.67 8.22
CA GLY A 98 15.50 6.48 8.58
C GLY A 98 16.77 6.04 7.85
N ASN A 99 17.53 6.99 7.32
CA ASN A 99 18.76 6.70 6.58
C ASN A 99 19.85 6.05 7.44
N ALA A 100 19.84 6.31 8.75
CA ALA A 100 20.78 5.68 9.70
C ALA A 100 20.19 4.42 10.40
N GLY A 101 19.06 3.89 9.91
CA GLY A 101 18.51 2.60 10.32
C GLY A 101 17.49 2.63 11.45
N THR A 102 17.00 3.81 11.85
CA THR A 102 15.87 3.92 12.80
C THR A 102 14.61 4.35 12.08
N ASP A 103 13.70 3.41 11.90
CA ASP A 103 12.41 3.62 11.25
C ASP A 103 11.33 3.93 12.30
N PHE A 104 10.25 4.60 11.88
CA PHE A 104 9.05 4.76 12.70
C PHE A 104 7.78 4.78 11.85
N ASP A 105 6.68 4.32 12.41
CA ASP A 105 5.39 4.30 11.74
C ASP A 105 4.66 5.63 11.91
N ALA A 106 3.89 6.02 10.89
CA ALA A 106 3.01 7.17 10.99
C ALA A 106 1.98 6.97 12.10
N ALA A 107 1.74 8.00 12.91
CA ALA A 107 0.81 7.95 14.03
C ALA A 107 -0.65 7.78 13.57
N SER A 108 -0.99 8.34 12.41
CA SER A 108 -2.25 8.04 11.74
C SER A 108 -2.10 8.11 10.22
N VAL A 109 -2.86 7.28 9.51
CA VAL A 109 -2.85 7.17 8.06
C VAL A 109 -4.28 7.21 7.53
N THR A 110 -4.53 8.10 6.57
CA THR A 110 -5.78 8.15 5.82
C THR A 110 -5.47 7.89 4.34
N VAL A 111 -6.08 6.86 3.77
CA VAL A 111 -6.03 6.63 2.33
C VAL A 111 -7.13 7.47 1.70
N ASP A 112 -6.77 8.64 1.15
CA ASP A 112 -7.70 9.60 0.57
C ASP A 112 -8.29 9.07 -0.75
N SER A 113 -7.45 8.35 -1.51
CA SER A 113 -7.82 7.68 -2.76
C SER A 113 -6.81 6.58 -3.09
N SER A 114 -7.02 5.84 -4.18
CA SER A 114 -6.02 4.88 -4.67
C SER A 114 -4.71 5.54 -5.16
N THR A 115 -4.65 6.88 -5.20
CA THR A 115 -3.48 7.65 -5.67
C THR A 115 -2.93 8.62 -4.62
N GLN A 116 -3.56 8.73 -3.45
CA GLN A 116 -3.14 9.66 -2.40
C GLN A 116 -3.34 9.10 -1.01
N ILE A 117 -2.35 9.32 -0.15
CA ILE A 117 -2.38 9.02 1.29
C ILE A 117 -1.99 10.29 2.04
N SER A 118 -2.69 10.57 3.14
CA SER A 118 -2.32 11.56 4.16
C SER A 118 -1.82 10.82 5.40
N ALA A 119 -0.52 10.97 5.71
CA ALA A 119 0.13 10.36 6.87
C ALA A 119 0.52 11.44 7.89
N VAL A 120 0.07 11.30 9.13
CA VAL A 120 0.28 12.30 10.20
C VAL A 120 1.19 11.71 11.27
N SER A 121 2.19 12.47 11.69
CA SER A 121 3.09 12.10 12.79
C SER A 121 3.52 13.32 13.60
N PRO A 122 3.85 13.15 14.90
CA PRO A 122 4.50 14.20 15.66
C PRO A 122 5.79 14.64 14.96
N LYS A 123 6.03 15.94 14.85
CA LYS A 123 7.25 16.49 14.26
C LYS A 123 8.50 16.02 14.99
N SER A 124 8.41 15.84 16.31
CA SER A 124 9.49 15.32 17.15
C SER A 124 9.90 13.88 16.88
N SER A 125 9.11 13.13 16.11
CA SER A 125 9.48 11.77 15.67
C SER A 125 10.51 11.77 14.56
N PHE A 126 10.65 12.89 13.84
CA PHE A 126 11.63 13.05 12.78
C PHE A 126 12.97 13.52 13.37
N LEU A 127 13.92 12.58 13.51
CA LEU A 127 15.22 12.86 14.10
C LEU A 127 16.23 13.29 13.03
N ASN A 128 16.90 14.42 13.23
CA ASN A 128 17.92 14.93 12.29
C ASN A 128 19.01 13.90 11.97
N ALA A 129 19.42 13.10 12.95
CA ALA A 129 20.43 12.04 12.74
C ALA A 129 20.00 10.92 11.78
N GLN A 130 18.70 10.85 11.42
CA GLN A 130 18.13 9.83 10.56
C GLN A 130 17.76 10.32 9.16
N GLU A 131 17.96 11.62 8.88
CA GLU A 131 17.65 12.19 7.56
C GLU A 131 18.66 11.74 6.48
N PRO A 132 18.26 11.77 5.20
CA PRO A 132 16.90 11.99 4.72
C PRO A 132 16.03 10.73 4.90
N TYR A 133 14.82 10.92 5.40
CA TYR A 133 13.88 9.81 5.53
C TYR A 133 13.33 9.39 4.18
N GLY A 134 13.23 8.08 3.98
CA GLY A 134 12.39 7.48 2.97
C GLY A 134 10.95 7.30 3.46
N VAL A 135 10.03 7.03 2.53
CA VAL A 135 8.64 6.71 2.84
C VAL A 135 8.31 5.33 2.28
N LYS A 136 7.79 4.44 3.12
CA LYS A 136 7.35 3.10 2.77
C LYS A 136 5.86 2.98 3.01
N VAL A 137 5.12 2.59 1.98
CA VAL A 137 3.69 2.25 2.06
C VAL A 137 3.54 0.74 2.02
N ILE A 138 2.70 0.19 2.90
CA ILE A 138 2.38 -1.23 3.00
C ILE A 138 0.87 -1.37 2.86
N ASN A 139 0.42 -1.96 1.76
CA ASN A 139 -1.00 -2.29 1.56
C ASN A 139 -1.44 -3.45 2.48
N THR A 140 -2.73 -3.59 2.71
CA THR A 140 -3.31 -4.71 3.48
C THR A 140 -3.05 -6.08 2.87
N SER A 141 -2.72 -6.15 1.57
CA SER A 141 -2.23 -7.35 0.89
C SER A 141 -0.80 -7.75 1.28
N GLY A 142 -0.08 -6.90 2.02
CA GLY A 142 1.34 -7.06 2.35
C GLY A 142 2.30 -6.58 1.25
N LEU A 143 1.78 -6.12 0.10
CA LEU A 143 2.60 -5.54 -0.96
C LEU A 143 3.04 -4.13 -0.58
N THR A 144 4.28 -3.79 -0.92
CA THR A 144 4.94 -2.57 -0.47
C THR A 144 5.51 -1.74 -1.60
N ALA A 145 5.62 -0.43 -1.36
CA ALA A 145 6.45 0.49 -2.13
C ALA A 145 7.32 1.31 -1.18
N THR A 146 8.53 1.66 -1.61
CA THR A 146 9.43 2.54 -0.86
C THR A 146 10.00 3.59 -1.80
N LEU A 147 9.95 4.85 -1.37
CA LEU A 147 10.61 5.98 -2.01
C LEU A 147 11.66 6.52 -1.02
N ALA A 148 12.94 6.31 -1.33
CA ALA A 148 14.04 6.63 -0.43
C ALA A 148 14.40 8.13 -0.45
N GLY A 149 14.93 8.65 0.67
CA GLY A 149 15.63 9.93 0.73
C GLY A 149 14.80 11.16 0.37
N GLN A 150 13.55 11.23 0.80
CA GLN A 150 12.61 12.28 0.38
C GLN A 150 12.43 13.41 1.38
N ILE A 151 12.66 13.16 2.68
CA ILE A 151 12.31 14.12 3.73
C ILE A 151 13.58 14.50 4.48
N SER A 152 13.96 15.78 4.42
CA SER A 152 14.99 16.41 5.23
C SER A 152 14.39 16.99 6.51
N ILE A 153 15.26 17.21 7.51
CA ILE A 153 14.86 17.75 8.80
C ILE A 153 15.47 19.13 8.98
N ASP A 154 14.61 20.13 9.18
CA ASP A 154 15.03 21.45 9.63
C ASP A 154 15.14 21.43 11.16
N THR A 155 16.30 21.84 11.65
CA THR A 155 16.59 22.00 13.08
C THR A 155 16.92 23.46 13.42
N ASP A 156 16.76 24.36 12.48
CA ASP A 156 17.10 25.76 12.70
C ASP A 156 16.17 26.37 13.76
N VAL A 157 16.77 26.88 14.82
CA VAL A 157 16.09 27.65 15.84
C VAL A 157 15.78 29.00 15.22
N ALA A 158 14.51 29.29 14.96
CA ALA A 158 14.13 30.62 14.50
C ALA A 158 14.67 31.69 15.45
N TRP A 159 15.63 32.48 14.99
CA TRP A 159 16.13 33.62 15.76
C TRP A 159 15.02 34.64 15.88
N THR A 160 14.37 34.70 17.05
CA THR A 160 13.51 35.82 17.38
C THR A 160 14.41 37.03 17.64
N THR A 161 14.51 37.92 16.65
CA THR A 161 15.08 39.25 16.86
C THR A 161 14.17 40.01 17.83
N SER A 162 14.63 40.24 19.05
CA SER A 162 14.01 41.10 20.08
C SER A 162 14.11 42.56 19.65
#